data_f2da486509e353ab8c489b164b1035dd
#
_entry.id   f2da486509e353ab8c489b164b1035dd
#
_cell.length_a   1.000
_cell.length_b   1.000
_cell.length_c   1.000
_cell.angle_alpha   90.00
_cell.angle_beta   90.00
_cell.angle_gamma   90.00
#
_symmetry.space_group_name_H-M   'P 1'
#
loop_
_entity.id
_entity.type
_entity.pdbx_description
1 polymer ?
#
loop_
_entity_poly.entity_id
_entity_poly.type
_entity_poly.pdbx_seq_one_letter_code
_entity_poly.pdbx_strand_id
1 'polypeptide(L)'
;MSTENTPIEEDLPEQLRIRREKRASLLEGGTQPYPVSVPRTKTLKEVREKYSALEIDVASGDIESLTGRIIFKRDTGKLCFATLREGDGTELQAMFSLDKIGQESIDSWKSDIDLGDIVSVTGEIITSKRGELSILANSWKLASKSLRPLPNDHKPMSEETRVRMRYVDLIVRPEARENARLRPAVMRSLRETFHNQEFIEVETPMLQVMHGGATARPFKSFSNAYDMDLYLRIAPELFLKRCVVGGIERVFEINRNFRNEGADSSHSPEFAMIESYQAYGDWRSIADLTRELVQNAAMAVAGSHVVTHHDGRQADLGGKWREISLYDAISEGVGQSVTALTPIAELKTIATKLGMKIDPKWITGKLAEEIFEHVAKDQLIAPTFVMGFPVDTSPLVRAHRDIPGVAEKWDLYVDGFELATGYSELIDPVIQRDRLVEQATLGSKGDLEAMQVDEDFLRAMEFGMPPMGGMGMGVDRLLMALTGLGIRETILFPLVKPEVE
;
A
#
# COMPACT_ATOMS: atom_id res chain seq x y z
N MET A 1 18.34 -15.13 40.07
CA MET A 1 19.57 -15.32 39.33
C MET A 1 19.55 -14.34 38.17
N SER A 2 20.26 -13.23 38.33
CA SER A 2 20.40 -12.18 37.30
C SER A 2 21.42 -12.67 36.28
N THR A 3 20.99 -12.99 35.09
CA THR A 3 21.92 -13.12 33.96
C THR A 3 22.33 -11.73 33.52
N GLU A 4 23.52 -11.31 33.89
CA GLU A 4 24.20 -10.17 33.29
C GLU A 4 24.39 -10.45 31.80
N ASN A 5 23.54 -9.82 30.98
CA ASN A 5 23.78 -9.70 29.55
C ASN A 5 24.88 -8.64 29.36
N THR A 6 26.14 -9.04 29.40
CA THR A 6 27.25 -8.20 28.93
C THR A 6 27.05 -8.03 27.42
N PRO A 7 26.90 -6.81 26.91
CA PRO A 7 26.76 -6.61 25.47
C PRO A 7 28.08 -6.99 24.79
N ILE A 8 27.98 -7.75 23.71
CA ILE A 8 29.07 -8.07 22.80
C ILE A 8 29.49 -6.75 22.11
N GLU A 9 30.38 -5.99 22.75
CA GLU A 9 30.92 -4.72 22.19
C GLU A 9 32.05 -4.94 21.19
N GLU A 10 32.62 -6.14 21.13
CA GLU A 10 33.89 -6.40 20.40
C GLU A 10 33.70 -6.56 18.87
N ASP A 11 32.49 -6.66 18.33
CA ASP A 11 32.24 -6.92 16.89
C ASP A 11 31.40 -5.86 16.18
N LEU A 12 31.26 -4.66 16.74
CA LEU A 12 30.51 -3.58 16.10
C LEU A 12 31.35 -2.88 15.02
N PRO A 13 30.75 -2.58 13.85
CA PRO A 13 31.41 -1.76 12.85
C PRO A 13 31.98 -0.47 13.45
N GLU A 14 33.18 -0.09 13.04
CA GLU A 14 33.93 1.05 13.61
C GLU A 14 33.08 2.32 13.75
N GLN A 15 32.29 2.65 12.76
CA GLN A 15 31.42 3.83 12.78
C GLN A 15 30.36 3.78 13.90
N LEU A 16 29.83 2.61 14.20
CA LEU A 16 28.88 2.45 15.31
C LEU A 16 29.55 2.62 16.66
N ARG A 17 30.75 2.07 16.82
CA ARG A 17 31.55 2.19 18.04
C ARG A 17 31.87 3.65 18.32
N ILE A 18 32.44 4.37 17.36
CA ILE A 18 32.76 5.81 17.47
C ILE A 18 31.54 6.63 17.89
N ARG A 19 30.38 6.40 17.30
CA ARG A 19 29.14 7.15 17.62
C ARG A 19 28.61 6.82 19.01
N ARG A 20 28.76 5.57 19.48
CA ARG A 20 28.43 5.18 20.85
C ARG A 20 29.37 5.82 21.86
N GLU A 21 30.67 5.89 21.57
CA GLU A 21 31.66 6.59 22.39
C GLU A 21 31.34 8.09 22.51
N LYS A 22 31.00 8.77 21.38
CA LYS A 22 30.56 10.16 21.41
C LYS A 22 29.31 10.36 22.28
N ARG A 23 28.33 9.42 22.17
CA ARG A 23 27.13 9.47 23.04
C ARG A 23 27.51 9.34 24.53
N ALA A 24 28.40 8.46 24.87
CA ALA A 24 28.89 8.31 26.27
C ALA A 24 29.56 9.58 26.77
N SER A 25 30.48 10.14 25.99
CA SER A 25 31.18 11.42 26.32
C SER A 25 30.20 12.59 26.50
N LEU A 26 29.14 12.68 25.65
CA LEU A 26 28.11 13.72 25.81
C LEU A 26 27.40 13.59 27.17
N LEU A 27 27.03 12.36 27.58
CA LEU A 27 26.39 12.12 28.88
C LEU A 27 27.29 12.44 30.04
N GLU A 28 28.58 12.04 29.99
CA GLU A 28 29.59 12.36 31.00
C GLU A 28 29.82 13.87 31.13
N GLY A 29 29.76 14.59 29.99
CA GLY A 29 29.83 16.06 29.95
C GLY A 29 28.51 16.75 30.31
N GLY A 30 27.47 16.02 30.77
CA GLY A 30 26.19 16.59 31.21
C GLY A 30 25.23 16.99 30.04
N THR A 31 25.61 16.70 28.81
CA THR A 31 24.75 16.96 27.64
C THR A 31 23.81 15.76 27.37
N GLN A 32 22.52 16.02 27.31
CA GLN A 32 21.54 14.99 26.98
C GLN A 32 21.45 14.78 25.46
N PRO A 33 21.91 13.62 24.93
CA PRO A 33 21.86 13.35 23.48
C PRO A 33 20.46 13.00 22.96
N TYR A 34 19.49 12.81 23.86
CA TYR A 34 18.08 12.52 23.56
C TYR A 34 17.19 13.30 24.54
N PRO A 35 17.11 14.64 24.44
CA PRO A 35 16.29 15.45 25.31
C PRO A 35 14.79 15.22 25.04
N VAL A 36 13.96 15.47 26.04
CA VAL A 36 12.48 15.37 25.90
C VAL A 36 11.92 16.38 24.91
N SER A 37 12.56 17.56 24.81
CA SER A 37 12.15 18.62 23.90
C SER A 37 13.32 19.50 23.49
N VAL A 38 13.17 20.13 22.32
CA VAL A 38 14.08 21.17 21.82
C VAL A 38 13.23 22.34 21.29
N PRO A 39 13.79 23.56 21.25
CA PRO A 39 13.10 24.70 20.65
C PRO A 39 12.76 24.46 19.18
N ARG A 40 11.53 24.79 18.78
CA ARG A 40 11.08 24.80 17.39
C ARG A 40 9.95 25.83 17.26
N THR A 41 10.17 26.88 16.47
CA THR A 41 9.18 27.94 16.23
C THR A 41 8.51 27.80 14.87
N LYS A 42 9.24 27.29 13.86
CA LYS A 42 8.76 27.08 12.49
C LYS A 42 9.31 25.81 11.89
N THR A 43 8.65 25.33 10.82
CA THR A 43 9.17 24.34 9.90
C THR A 43 10.16 24.97 8.92
N LEU A 44 11.04 24.16 8.31
CA LEU A 44 11.93 24.64 7.25
C LEU A 44 11.12 25.12 6.04
N LYS A 45 9.99 24.46 5.76
CA LYS A 45 9.08 24.84 4.68
C LYS A 45 8.47 26.23 4.93
N GLU A 46 7.93 26.51 6.12
CA GLU A 46 7.39 27.84 6.46
C GLU A 46 8.44 28.94 6.33
N VAL A 47 9.71 28.64 6.68
CA VAL A 47 10.81 29.59 6.52
C VAL A 47 11.09 29.84 5.04
N ARG A 48 11.18 28.80 4.20
CA ARG A 48 11.39 28.98 2.76
C ARG A 48 10.26 29.74 2.09
N GLU A 49 9.02 29.51 2.50
CA GLU A 49 7.86 30.23 1.98
C GLU A 49 7.86 31.72 2.42
N LYS A 50 8.05 31.97 3.72
CA LYS A 50 8.01 33.34 4.29
C LYS A 50 9.13 34.24 3.75
N TYR A 51 10.33 33.68 3.58
CA TYR A 51 11.51 34.47 3.22
C TYR A 51 11.99 34.24 1.78
N SER A 52 11.11 33.73 0.91
CA SER A 52 11.43 33.42 -0.50
C SER A 52 11.91 34.63 -1.30
N ALA A 53 11.50 35.86 -0.91
CA ALA A 53 11.87 37.12 -1.56
C ALA A 53 12.96 37.90 -0.80
N LEU A 54 13.63 37.29 0.20
CA LEU A 54 14.71 37.99 0.92
C LEU A 54 15.91 38.21 0.01
N GLU A 55 16.36 39.47 -0.14
CA GLU A 55 17.47 39.84 -1.00
C GLU A 55 18.80 39.19 -0.57
N ILE A 56 19.77 39.08 -1.50
CA ILE A 56 21.07 38.49 -1.25
C ILE A 56 21.87 39.34 -0.22
N ASP A 57 22.55 38.67 0.71
CA ASP A 57 23.38 39.26 1.76
C ASP A 57 22.58 40.17 2.74
N VAL A 58 21.30 39.80 2.94
CA VAL A 58 20.38 40.54 3.86
C VAL A 58 19.99 39.65 5.04
N ALA A 59 19.94 40.24 6.21
CA ALA A 59 19.39 39.66 7.45
C ALA A 59 17.95 40.08 7.64
N SER A 60 17.07 39.15 8.02
CA SER A 60 15.63 39.45 8.19
C SER A 60 15.29 40.19 9.49
N GLY A 61 16.17 40.13 10.49
CA GLY A 61 15.90 40.58 11.87
C GLY A 61 15.08 39.58 12.70
N ASP A 62 14.54 38.52 12.10
CA ASP A 62 13.72 37.54 12.77
C ASP A 62 14.57 36.39 13.33
N ILE A 63 14.38 36.07 14.61
CA ILE A 63 15.02 34.95 15.28
C ILE A 63 14.05 33.77 15.33
N GLU A 64 14.46 32.64 14.75
CA GLU A 64 13.66 31.42 14.71
C GLU A 64 14.45 30.24 15.31
N SER A 65 13.73 29.22 15.77
CA SER A 65 14.29 27.94 16.17
C SER A 65 13.82 26.87 15.21
N LEU A 66 14.74 26.23 14.51
CA LEU A 66 14.45 25.27 13.44
C LEU A 66 15.05 23.91 13.79
N THR A 67 14.34 22.86 13.44
CA THR A 67 14.81 21.47 13.62
C THR A 67 15.03 20.78 12.29
N GLY A 68 16.03 19.92 12.22
CA GLY A 68 16.26 19.13 11.02
C GLY A 68 17.34 18.06 11.24
N ARG A 69 17.32 17.06 10.34
CA ARG A 69 18.38 16.06 10.27
C ARG A 69 19.55 16.62 9.46
N ILE A 70 20.76 16.45 9.97
CA ILE A 70 21.99 16.86 9.28
C ILE A 70 22.27 15.87 8.15
N ILE A 71 22.23 16.34 6.92
CA ILE A 71 22.53 15.54 5.73
C ILE A 71 23.85 15.95 5.06
N PHE A 72 24.33 17.14 5.36
CA PHE A 72 25.61 17.65 4.91
C PHE A 72 26.25 18.50 6.02
N LYS A 73 27.58 18.43 6.13
CA LYS A 73 28.38 19.20 7.09
C LYS A 73 29.72 19.58 6.46
N ARG A 74 30.11 20.84 6.60
CA ARG A 74 31.41 21.33 6.13
C ARG A 74 32.00 22.35 7.11
N ASP A 75 33.24 22.16 7.46
CA ASP A 75 34.02 23.03 8.33
C ASP A 75 35.02 23.84 7.50
N THR A 76 35.05 25.15 7.73
CA THR A 76 35.99 26.09 7.09
C THR A 76 36.76 26.93 8.13
N GLY A 77 37.13 26.33 9.24
CA GLY A 77 37.82 27.00 10.34
C GLY A 77 36.87 27.76 11.27
N LYS A 78 36.72 29.07 11.09
CA LYS A 78 35.86 29.94 11.93
C LYS A 78 34.38 29.88 11.57
N LEU A 79 34.03 29.19 10.49
CA LEU A 79 32.66 29.08 9.99
C LEU A 79 32.36 27.62 9.63
N CYS A 80 31.28 27.07 10.19
CA CYS A 80 30.78 25.75 9.84
C CYS A 80 29.44 25.88 9.13
N PHE A 81 29.17 24.96 8.20
CA PHE A 81 27.92 24.84 7.47
C PHE A 81 27.30 23.48 7.67
N ALA A 82 25.99 23.42 7.74
CA ALA A 82 25.25 22.19 7.68
C ALA A 82 24.01 22.39 6.80
N THR A 83 23.54 21.31 6.17
CA THR A 83 22.21 21.27 5.58
C THR A 83 21.31 20.49 6.52
N LEU A 84 20.25 21.15 6.98
CA LEU A 84 19.17 20.55 7.74
C LEU A 84 18.10 20.08 6.79
N ARG A 85 17.61 18.85 6.95
CA ARG A 85 16.47 18.31 6.21
C ARG A 85 15.35 17.97 7.16
N GLU A 86 14.14 18.44 6.84
CA GLU A 86 12.91 18.15 7.57
C GLU A 86 12.23 16.87 7.05
N GLY A 87 11.21 16.39 7.76
CA GLY A 87 10.51 15.15 7.42
C GLY A 87 9.79 15.16 6.07
N ASP A 88 9.45 16.34 5.56
CA ASP A 88 8.86 16.50 4.22
C ASP A 88 9.92 16.52 3.09
N GLY A 89 11.21 16.54 3.43
CA GLY A 89 12.32 16.65 2.50
C GLY A 89 12.81 18.08 2.26
N THR A 90 12.14 19.09 2.84
CA THR A 90 12.60 20.49 2.75
C THR A 90 13.96 20.64 3.41
N GLU A 91 14.85 21.35 2.74
CA GLU A 91 16.23 21.60 3.19
C GLU A 91 16.46 23.08 3.45
N LEU A 92 17.28 23.38 4.46
CA LEU A 92 17.74 24.73 4.75
C LEU A 92 19.19 24.68 5.22
N GLN A 93 19.99 25.68 4.80
CA GLN A 93 21.36 25.83 5.27
C GLN A 93 21.36 26.38 6.70
N ALA A 94 22.20 25.79 7.57
CA ALA A 94 22.56 26.36 8.87
C ALA A 94 24.03 26.81 8.84
N MET A 95 24.30 27.99 9.36
CA MET A 95 25.62 28.61 9.43
C MET A 95 26.00 28.84 10.90
N PHE A 96 27.19 28.38 11.30
CA PHE A 96 27.70 28.47 12.66
C PHE A 96 28.98 29.28 12.60
N SER A 97 28.93 30.53 13.08
CA SER A 97 30.05 31.43 13.09
C SER A 97 30.68 31.47 14.48
N LEU A 98 32.02 31.37 14.55
CA LEU A 98 32.78 31.52 15.78
C LEU A 98 32.42 32.81 16.56
N ASP A 99 32.24 33.91 15.84
CA ASP A 99 31.93 35.23 16.44
C ASP A 99 30.51 35.27 17.06
N LYS A 100 29.61 34.39 16.65
CA LYS A 100 28.21 34.34 17.14
C LYS A 100 28.03 33.34 18.28
N ILE A 101 28.56 32.13 18.15
CA ILE A 101 28.29 31.02 19.09
C ILE A 101 29.49 30.69 20.04
N GLY A 102 30.67 31.30 19.83
CA GLY A 102 31.87 31.11 20.65
C GLY A 102 32.65 29.85 20.32
N GLN A 103 33.91 29.79 20.86
CA GLN A 103 34.85 28.71 20.55
C GLN A 103 34.36 27.34 21.04
N GLU A 104 33.90 27.26 22.28
CA GLU A 104 33.45 26.02 22.90
C GLU A 104 32.30 25.38 22.08
N SER A 105 31.31 26.18 21.68
CA SER A 105 30.17 25.71 20.90
C SER A 105 30.56 25.27 19.48
N ILE A 106 31.55 25.93 18.86
CA ILE A 106 32.08 25.52 17.54
C ILE A 106 32.84 24.19 17.67
N ASP A 107 33.64 24.03 18.71
CA ASP A 107 34.43 22.80 18.93
C ASP A 107 33.51 21.61 19.22
N SER A 108 32.49 21.78 20.07
CA SER A 108 31.43 20.78 20.28
C SER A 108 30.68 20.44 19.00
N TRP A 109 30.31 21.47 18.18
CA TRP A 109 29.70 21.22 16.90
C TRP A 109 30.55 20.31 15.98
N LYS A 110 31.85 20.54 16.00
CA LYS A 110 32.79 19.77 15.15
C LYS A 110 33.01 18.34 15.66
N SER A 111 33.18 18.16 16.97
CA SER A 111 33.50 16.87 17.58
C SER A 111 32.29 15.96 17.76
N ASP A 112 31.16 16.51 18.20
CA ASP A 112 30.05 15.72 18.73
C ASP A 112 28.97 15.44 17.72
N ILE A 113 28.83 16.31 16.69
CA ILE A 113 27.76 16.25 15.70
C ILE A 113 28.20 15.53 14.44
N ASP A 114 27.43 14.52 14.05
CA ASP A 114 27.65 13.68 12.87
C ASP A 114 26.52 13.82 11.83
N LEU A 115 26.78 13.39 10.60
CA LEU A 115 25.74 13.21 9.59
C LEU A 115 24.70 12.22 10.10
N GLY A 116 23.42 12.57 9.95
CA GLY A 116 22.31 11.80 10.45
C GLY A 116 21.77 12.26 11.80
N ASP A 117 22.51 13.04 12.59
CA ASP A 117 22.01 13.64 13.83
C ASP A 117 20.84 14.58 13.56
N ILE A 118 19.93 14.70 14.51
CA ILE A 118 18.85 15.70 14.48
C ILE A 118 19.21 16.79 15.46
N VAL A 119 19.14 18.02 15.02
CA VAL A 119 19.46 19.21 15.81
C VAL A 119 18.34 20.23 15.79
N SER A 120 18.32 21.09 16.81
CA SER A 120 17.60 22.36 16.84
C SER A 120 18.61 23.49 16.77
N VAL A 121 18.43 24.40 15.83
CA VAL A 121 19.27 25.59 15.64
C VAL A 121 18.42 26.81 15.88
N THR A 122 18.81 27.69 16.79
CA THR A 122 18.19 28.98 17.05
C THR A 122 19.07 30.07 16.52
N GLY A 123 18.53 30.95 15.68
CA GLY A 123 19.30 32.02 15.06
C GLY A 123 18.47 32.90 14.15
N GLU A 124 19.15 33.84 13.51
CA GLU A 124 18.56 34.79 12.59
C GLU A 124 18.41 34.19 11.18
N ILE A 125 17.28 34.42 10.55
CA ILE A 125 17.09 34.04 9.15
C ILE A 125 17.76 35.08 8.25
N ILE A 126 18.67 34.61 7.40
CA ILE A 126 19.46 35.44 6.50
C ILE A 126 19.52 34.85 5.09
N THR A 127 19.85 35.65 4.12
CA THR A 127 20.35 35.18 2.84
C THR A 127 21.87 35.37 2.82
N SER A 128 22.59 34.28 2.53
CA SER A 128 24.05 34.31 2.48
C SER A 128 24.57 35.17 1.31
N LYS A 129 25.87 35.54 1.33
CA LYS A 129 26.52 36.25 0.22
C LYS A 129 26.43 35.56 -1.15
N ARG A 130 26.09 34.25 -1.16
CA ARG A 130 25.88 33.44 -2.38
C ARG A 130 24.42 33.27 -2.75
N GLY A 131 23.50 33.91 -2.01
CA GLY A 131 22.07 33.85 -2.27
C GLY A 131 21.34 32.65 -1.61
N GLU A 132 22.02 31.84 -0.78
CA GLU A 132 21.37 30.72 -0.11
C GLU A 132 20.67 31.18 1.16
N LEU A 133 19.36 30.87 1.26
CA LEU A 133 18.54 31.14 2.46
C LEU A 133 19.06 30.26 3.60
N SER A 134 19.38 30.87 4.73
CA SER A 134 20.09 30.22 5.82
C SER A 134 19.59 30.68 7.19
N ILE A 135 19.80 29.85 8.21
CA ILE A 135 19.76 30.28 9.59
C ILE A 135 21.18 30.53 10.09
N LEU A 136 21.48 31.76 10.52
CA LEU A 136 22.72 32.11 11.18
C LEU A 136 22.58 31.83 12.67
N ALA A 137 23.20 30.77 13.15
CA ALA A 137 23.04 30.25 14.49
C ALA A 137 23.54 31.21 15.59
N ASN A 138 22.70 31.48 16.58
CA ASN A 138 23.04 32.06 17.87
C ASN A 138 23.30 30.94 18.91
N SER A 139 22.63 29.79 18.75
CA SER A 139 22.81 28.60 19.56
C SER A 139 22.31 27.36 18.83
N TRP A 140 22.71 26.18 19.32
CA TRP A 140 22.19 24.90 18.83
C TRP A 140 22.03 23.90 19.98
N LYS A 141 21.17 22.90 19.79
CA LYS A 141 20.99 21.77 20.70
C LYS A 141 20.87 20.48 19.90
N LEU A 142 21.47 19.40 20.42
CA LEU A 142 21.25 18.07 19.91
C LEU A 142 19.82 17.63 20.29
N ALA A 143 19.03 17.20 19.30
CA ALA A 143 17.69 16.67 19.52
C ALA A 143 17.70 15.12 19.51
N SER A 144 18.59 14.51 18.70
CA SER A 144 18.77 13.06 18.69
C SER A 144 20.11 12.69 18.06
N LYS A 145 20.91 11.94 18.78
CA LYS A 145 22.18 11.36 18.28
C LYS A 145 21.92 10.15 17.40
N SER A 146 22.35 10.21 16.16
CA SER A 146 22.30 9.07 15.24
C SER A 146 23.48 8.11 15.54
N LEU A 147 23.16 6.90 15.99
CA LEU A 147 24.18 5.89 16.28
C LEU A 147 24.57 5.07 15.05
N ARG A 148 23.84 5.16 13.96
CA ARG A 148 24.16 4.51 12.68
C ARG A 148 24.39 5.55 11.59
N PRO A 149 25.42 5.38 10.73
CA PRO A 149 25.61 6.27 9.60
C PRO A 149 24.46 6.11 8.60
N LEU A 150 24.11 7.17 7.90
CA LEU A 150 23.22 7.08 6.75
C LEU A 150 23.92 6.36 5.59
N PRO A 151 23.17 5.66 4.73
CA PRO A 151 23.70 5.10 3.50
C PRO A 151 24.41 6.16 2.66
N ASN A 152 25.46 5.76 1.97
CA ASN A 152 26.22 6.63 1.08
C ASN A 152 25.50 6.76 -0.27
N ASP A 153 25.36 7.97 -0.80
CA ASP A 153 24.73 8.26 -2.11
C ASP A 153 25.42 7.53 -3.26
N HIS A 154 26.69 7.13 -3.12
CA HIS A 154 27.44 6.39 -4.14
C HIS A 154 27.08 4.90 -4.24
N LYS A 155 26.32 4.35 -3.29
CA LYS A 155 25.87 2.96 -3.32
C LYS A 155 24.37 2.92 -3.00
N PRO A 156 23.51 2.98 -4.02
CA PRO A 156 22.07 2.93 -3.80
C PRO A 156 21.67 1.64 -3.09
N MET A 157 20.67 1.75 -2.22
CA MET A 157 20.10 0.61 -1.51
C MET A 157 19.38 -0.32 -2.51
N SER A 158 19.56 -1.63 -2.37
CA SER A 158 18.78 -2.61 -3.13
C SER A 158 17.30 -2.52 -2.74
N GLU A 159 16.40 -3.02 -3.59
CA GLU A 159 14.96 -3.07 -3.30
C GLU A 159 14.70 -3.80 -1.99
N GLU A 160 15.31 -4.98 -1.77
CA GLU A 160 15.19 -5.74 -0.53
C GLU A 160 15.62 -4.92 0.70
N THR A 161 16.73 -4.20 0.61
CA THR A 161 17.21 -3.33 1.70
C THR A 161 16.23 -2.17 1.95
N ARG A 162 15.68 -1.56 0.89
CA ARG A 162 14.67 -0.49 1.01
C ARG A 162 13.40 -0.95 1.72
N VAL A 163 12.94 -2.14 1.38
CA VAL A 163 11.75 -2.75 1.99
C VAL A 163 11.99 -3.08 3.45
N ARG A 164 13.13 -3.70 3.80
CA ARG A 164 13.49 -4.08 5.18
C ARG A 164 13.79 -2.89 6.07
N MET A 165 14.48 -1.88 5.54
CA MET A 165 14.88 -0.67 6.26
C MET A 165 14.12 0.55 5.73
N ARG A 166 12.80 0.45 5.61
CA ARG A 166 11.93 1.52 5.08
C ARG A 166 12.15 2.86 5.79
N TYR A 167 12.42 2.85 7.08
CA TYR A 167 12.75 4.06 7.84
C TYR A 167 14.02 4.74 7.33
N VAL A 168 15.01 4.00 6.83
CA VAL A 168 16.21 4.56 6.20
C VAL A 168 15.87 5.06 4.78
N ASP A 169 15.12 4.28 4.01
CA ASP A 169 14.63 4.66 2.68
C ASP A 169 13.89 6.00 2.71
N LEU A 170 12.99 6.19 3.69
CA LEU A 170 12.28 7.45 3.93
C LEU A 170 13.21 8.62 4.28
N ILE A 171 14.33 8.37 4.98
CA ILE A 171 15.31 9.41 5.30
C ILE A 171 16.06 9.85 4.04
N VAL A 172 16.50 8.92 3.20
CA VAL A 172 17.46 9.23 2.13
C VAL A 172 16.80 9.49 0.78
N ARG A 173 15.67 8.84 0.46
CA ARG A 173 15.06 8.94 -0.87
C ARG A 173 13.81 9.83 -0.90
N PRO A 174 13.78 10.86 -1.77
CA PRO A 174 12.58 11.67 -1.99
C PRO A 174 11.36 10.84 -2.43
N GLU A 175 11.55 9.90 -3.37
CA GLU A 175 10.49 9.06 -3.95
C GLU A 175 9.80 8.23 -2.88
N ALA A 176 10.53 7.70 -1.90
CA ALA A 176 9.95 6.94 -0.78
C ALA A 176 9.00 7.81 0.07
N ARG A 177 9.35 9.10 0.27
CA ARG A 177 8.49 10.04 0.99
C ARG A 177 7.26 10.44 0.19
N GLU A 178 7.41 10.61 -1.12
CA GLU A 178 6.30 10.88 -2.03
C GLU A 178 5.31 9.72 -2.04
N ASN A 179 5.78 8.50 -2.21
CA ASN A 179 4.94 7.30 -2.17
C ASN A 179 4.17 7.16 -0.84
N ALA A 180 4.82 7.49 0.30
CA ALA A 180 4.15 7.49 1.59
C ALA A 180 3.00 8.51 1.69
N ARG A 181 3.02 9.58 0.87
CA ARG A 181 1.97 10.61 0.81
C ARG A 181 0.87 10.28 -0.21
N LEU A 182 1.16 9.47 -1.22
CA LEU A 182 0.17 9.09 -2.23
C LEU A 182 -0.96 8.27 -1.63
N ARG A 183 -0.65 7.28 -0.79
CA ARG A 183 -1.68 6.43 -0.15
C ARG A 183 -2.74 7.25 0.61
N PRO A 184 -2.43 8.19 1.52
CA PRO A 184 -3.44 9.03 2.16
C PRO A 184 -4.28 9.86 1.19
N ALA A 185 -3.71 10.33 0.09
CA ALA A 185 -4.45 11.09 -0.94
C ALA A 185 -5.44 10.18 -1.67
N VAL A 186 -5.01 8.99 -2.10
CA VAL A 186 -5.88 7.97 -2.69
C VAL A 186 -7.01 7.58 -1.74
N MET A 187 -6.69 7.26 -0.48
CA MET A 187 -7.68 6.86 0.53
C MET A 187 -8.74 7.93 0.78
N ARG A 188 -8.34 9.21 0.76
CA ARG A 188 -9.28 10.33 0.87
C ARG A 188 -10.19 10.39 -0.33
N SER A 189 -9.63 10.34 -1.55
CA SER A 189 -10.39 10.38 -2.79
C SER A 189 -11.41 9.24 -2.89
N LEU A 190 -11.03 8.02 -2.50
CA LEU A 190 -11.94 6.88 -2.46
C LEU A 190 -13.13 7.14 -1.52
N ARG A 191 -12.86 7.61 -0.28
CA ARG A 191 -13.93 7.95 0.67
C ARG A 191 -14.82 9.07 0.17
N GLU A 192 -14.25 10.13 -0.38
CA GLU A 192 -15.02 11.26 -0.94
C GLU A 192 -15.95 10.78 -2.07
N THR A 193 -15.48 9.91 -2.97
CA THR A 193 -16.30 9.35 -4.05
C THR A 193 -17.48 8.54 -3.49
N PHE A 194 -17.24 7.66 -2.51
CA PHE A 194 -18.32 6.88 -1.89
C PHE A 194 -19.31 7.75 -1.12
N HIS A 195 -18.84 8.69 -0.32
CA HIS A 195 -19.72 9.58 0.45
C HIS A 195 -20.56 10.49 -0.45
N ASN A 196 -20.00 10.96 -1.57
CA ASN A 196 -20.76 11.73 -2.57
C ASN A 196 -21.90 10.94 -3.23
N GLN A 197 -21.81 9.61 -3.23
CA GLN A 197 -22.83 8.69 -3.71
C GLN A 197 -23.66 8.07 -2.56
N GLU A 198 -23.60 8.67 -1.35
CA GLU A 198 -24.39 8.28 -0.17
C GLU A 198 -24.10 6.87 0.34
N PHE A 199 -22.89 6.32 0.11
CA PHE A 199 -22.47 5.08 0.73
C PHE A 199 -22.10 5.30 2.19
N ILE A 200 -22.44 4.34 3.05
CA ILE A 200 -22.10 4.30 4.47
C ILE A 200 -20.82 3.49 4.64
N GLU A 201 -19.78 4.08 5.24
CA GLU A 201 -18.58 3.35 5.67
C GLU A 201 -18.88 2.56 6.94
N VAL A 202 -18.55 1.28 6.94
CA VAL A 202 -18.72 0.38 8.09
C VAL A 202 -17.43 -0.34 8.41
N GLU A 203 -17.37 -0.94 9.60
CA GLU A 203 -16.30 -1.84 10.02
C GLU A 203 -16.92 -3.20 10.40
N THR A 204 -16.40 -4.27 9.80
CA THR A 204 -16.84 -5.63 10.08
C THR A 204 -15.72 -6.45 10.71
N PRO A 205 -16.00 -7.62 11.36
CA PRO A 205 -15.00 -8.35 12.11
C PRO A 205 -13.81 -8.82 11.25
N MET A 206 -12.59 -8.55 11.73
CA MET A 206 -11.35 -9.14 11.19
C MET A 206 -11.15 -10.57 11.69
N LEU A 207 -11.57 -10.86 12.93
CA LEU A 207 -11.58 -12.21 13.50
C LEU A 207 -12.95 -12.83 13.26
N GLN A 208 -12.96 -13.96 12.56
CA GLN A 208 -14.18 -14.65 12.15
C GLN A 208 -14.17 -16.09 12.67
N VAL A 209 -15.35 -16.58 13.03
CA VAL A 209 -15.54 -17.99 13.44
C VAL A 209 -15.40 -18.92 12.23
N MET A 210 -15.76 -18.42 11.06
CA MET A 210 -15.71 -19.12 9.79
C MET A 210 -15.16 -18.16 8.71
N HIS A 211 -14.28 -18.65 7.84
CA HIS A 211 -13.80 -17.88 6.70
C HIS A 211 -14.73 -18.07 5.49
N GLY A 212 -14.87 -17.04 4.66
CA GLY A 212 -15.68 -17.05 3.46
C GLY A 212 -15.63 -15.72 2.72
N GLY A 213 -16.40 -15.60 1.62
CA GLY A 213 -16.46 -14.41 0.79
C GLY A 213 -15.36 -14.32 -0.28
N ALA A 214 -14.44 -15.28 -0.31
CA ALA A 214 -13.40 -15.41 -1.35
C ALA A 214 -12.90 -16.84 -1.40
N THR A 215 -12.16 -17.18 -2.46
CA THR A 215 -11.42 -18.43 -2.59
C THR A 215 -9.96 -18.13 -2.23
N ALA A 216 -9.58 -18.41 -0.97
CA ALA A 216 -8.23 -18.15 -0.46
C ALA A 216 -7.95 -18.94 0.81
N ARG A 217 -6.69 -19.23 1.08
CA ARG A 217 -6.27 -19.93 2.28
C ARG A 217 -6.24 -18.98 3.50
N PRO A 218 -6.97 -19.28 4.60
CA PRO A 218 -7.00 -18.39 5.76
C PRO A 218 -5.79 -18.58 6.70
N PHE A 219 -5.47 -17.54 7.48
CA PHE A 219 -4.69 -17.69 8.71
C PHE A 219 -5.62 -18.13 9.84
N LYS A 220 -5.17 -19.10 10.63
CA LYS A 220 -5.89 -19.65 11.77
C LYS A 220 -5.30 -19.12 13.09
N SER A 221 -6.16 -18.79 14.04
CA SER A 221 -5.83 -18.35 15.38
C SER A 221 -6.72 -19.06 16.39
N PHE A 222 -6.56 -18.78 17.71
CA PHE A 222 -7.34 -19.39 18.77
C PHE A 222 -7.73 -18.36 19.82
N SER A 223 -8.99 -18.41 20.29
CA SER A 223 -9.49 -17.59 21.39
C SER A 223 -9.45 -18.36 22.70
N ASN A 224 -8.57 -17.97 23.61
CA ASN A 224 -8.50 -18.58 24.94
C ASN A 224 -9.76 -18.33 25.76
N ALA A 225 -10.44 -17.20 25.57
CA ALA A 225 -11.64 -16.85 26.36
C ALA A 225 -12.88 -17.67 25.97
N TYR A 226 -12.98 -18.02 24.67
CA TYR A 226 -14.10 -18.78 24.13
C TYR A 226 -13.76 -20.23 23.86
N ASP A 227 -12.48 -20.64 24.05
CA ASP A 227 -11.98 -22.01 23.80
C ASP A 227 -12.32 -22.50 22.40
N MET A 228 -12.05 -21.66 21.38
CA MET A 228 -12.42 -21.94 19.99
C MET A 228 -11.43 -21.40 18.98
N ASP A 229 -11.38 -22.06 17.83
CA ASP A 229 -10.64 -21.58 16.67
C ASP A 229 -11.27 -20.33 16.07
N LEU A 230 -10.40 -19.42 15.62
CA LEU A 230 -10.76 -18.23 14.86
C LEU A 230 -9.90 -18.13 13.60
N TYR A 231 -10.42 -17.43 12.63
CA TYR A 231 -9.74 -17.14 11.37
C TYR A 231 -9.57 -15.64 11.19
N LEU A 232 -8.42 -15.20 10.68
CA LEU A 232 -8.31 -13.86 10.11
C LEU A 232 -9.08 -13.83 8.78
N ARG A 233 -9.90 -12.82 8.57
CA ARG A 233 -10.77 -12.71 7.39
C ARG A 233 -9.98 -12.72 6.09
N ILE A 234 -10.49 -13.41 5.10
CA ILE A 234 -9.99 -13.38 3.71
C ILE A 234 -10.74 -12.36 2.86
N ALA A 235 -11.95 -11.97 3.28
CA ALA A 235 -12.83 -10.96 2.69
C ALA A 235 -13.91 -10.53 3.71
N PRO A 236 -14.46 -9.31 3.67
CA PRO A 236 -15.60 -8.86 4.48
C PRO A 236 -16.95 -9.14 3.81
N GLU A 237 -17.00 -9.68 2.60
CA GLU A 237 -18.15 -9.82 1.71
C GLU A 237 -19.43 -10.28 2.42
N LEU A 238 -19.38 -11.42 3.16
CA LEU A 238 -20.56 -12.00 3.77
C LEU A 238 -21.15 -11.11 4.87
N PHE A 239 -20.32 -10.32 5.56
CA PHE A 239 -20.78 -9.35 6.55
C PHE A 239 -21.37 -8.09 5.90
N LEU A 240 -20.77 -7.59 4.82
CA LEU A 240 -21.29 -6.43 4.09
C LEU A 240 -22.64 -6.74 3.46
N LYS A 241 -22.82 -7.94 2.88
CA LYS A 241 -24.13 -8.42 2.39
C LYS A 241 -25.18 -8.48 3.51
N ARG A 242 -24.80 -8.89 4.72
CA ARG A 242 -25.71 -8.85 5.89
C ARG A 242 -26.09 -7.41 6.27
N CYS A 243 -25.20 -6.43 6.10
CA CYS A 243 -25.55 -5.01 6.28
C CYS A 243 -26.63 -4.58 5.28
N VAL A 244 -26.53 -5.03 4.02
CA VAL A 244 -27.55 -4.72 3.00
C VAL A 244 -28.89 -5.40 3.32
N VAL A 245 -28.88 -6.66 3.78
CA VAL A 245 -30.11 -7.32 4.30
C VAL A 245 -30.72 -6.52 5.44
N GLY A 246 -29.89 -5.93 6.31
CA GLY A 246 -30.30 -5.07 7.42
C GLY A 246 -30.81 -3.69 7.03
N GLY A 247 -30.83 -3.35 5.73
CA GLY A 247 -31.37 -2.09 5.21
C GLY A 247 -30.33 -0.99 4.93
N ILE A 248 -29.02 -1.28 5.01
CA ILE A 248 -27.97 -0.35 4.54
C ILE A 248 -27.81 -0.54 3.05
N GLU A 249 -28.55 0.21 2.24
CA GLU A 249 -28.65 -0.01 0.79
C GLU A 249 -27.34 0.27 0.04
N ARG A 250 -26.47 1.13 0.57
CA ARG A 250 -25.15 1.45 0.01
C ARG A 250 -24.12 1.38 1.10
N VAL A 251 -23.27 0.37 1.08
CA VAL A 251 -22.27 0.10 2.11
C VAL A 251 -20.90 -0.11 1.50
N PHE A 252 -19.87 0.40 2.17
CA PHE A 252 -18.50 0.08 1.84
C PHE A 252 -17.64 -0.07 3.09
N GLU A 253 -16.54 -0.79 2.93
CA GLU A 253 -15.50 -0.93 3.95
C GLU A 253 -14.13 -0.82 3.29
N ILE A 254 -13.26 0.06 3.83
CA ILE A 254 -11.83 0.05 3.52
C ILE A 254 -11.16 -0.80 4.60
N ASN A 255 -10.56 -1.91 4.21
CA ASN A 255 -10.25 -2.98 5.14
C ASN A 255 -8.87 -3.60 4.93
N ARG A 256 -8.47 -4.44 5.91
CA ARG A 256 -7.34 -5.36 5.79
C ARG A 256 -7.85 -6.78 5.66
N ASN A 257 -7.32 -7.50 4.69
CA ASN A 257 -7.56 -8.91 4.47
C ASN A 257 -6.26 -9.70 4.59
N PHE A 258 -6.39 -10.98 4.92
CA PHE A 258 -5.28 -11.86 5.24
C PHE A 258 -5.42 -13.16 4.45
N ARG A 259 -4.51 -13.42 3.52
CA ARG A 259 -4.47 -14.66 2.72
C ARG A 259 -3.15 -15.35 2.94
N ASN A 260 -3.19 -16.58 3.45
CA ASN A 260 -2.00 -17.35 3.80
C ASN A 260 -1.38 -18.00 2.56
N GLU A 261 -0.96 -17.15 1.65
CA GLU A 261 -0.37 -17.46 0.36
C GLU A 261 1.04 -16.89 0.25
N GLY A 262 1.69 -17.07 -0.91
CA GLY A 262 3.02 -16.54 -1.16
C GLY A 262 3.07 -15.00 -1.17
N ALA A 263 4.25 -14.46 -0.92
CA ALA A 263 4.55 -13.04 -1.08
C ALA A 263 5.47 -12.86 -2.28
N ASP A 264 5.06 -12.05 -3.27
CA ASP A 264 5.81 -11.73 -4.48
C ASP A 264 5.70 -10.22 -4.82
N SER A 265 5.97 -9.84 -6.06
CA SER A 265 5.86 -8.45 -6.54
C SER A 265 4.43 -7.93 -6.63
N SER A 266 3.42 -8.81 -6.65
CA SER A 266 2.00 -8.51 -6.83
C SER A 266 1.10 -9.01 -5.70
N HIS A 267 1.63 -9.82 -4.77
CA HIS A 267 0.90 -10.40 -3.65
C HIS A 267 1.57 -10.14 -2.31
N SER A 268 0.74 -9.85 -1.29
CA SER A 268 1.14 -9.74 0.11
C SER A 268 0.15 -10.54 0.97
N PRO A 269 0.61 -11.30 1.97
CA PRO A 269 -0.27 -12.05 2.87
C PRO A 269 -1.24 -11.17 3.66
N GLU A 270 -0.87 -9.92 3.92
CA GLU A 270 -1.71 -8.86 4.46
C GLU A 270 -1.75 -7.72 3.46
N PHE A 271 -2.95 -7.31 3.05
CA PHE A 271 -3.15 -6.27 2.05
C PHE A 271 -4.42 -5.46 2.34
N ALA A 272 -4.49 -4.27 1.74
CA ALA A 272 -5.66 -3.41 1.85
C ALA A 272 -6.59 -3.61 0.66
N MET A 273 -7.87 -3.77 0.95
CA MET A 273 -8.95 -3.78 -0.03
C MET A 273 -9.99 -2.71 0.31
N ILE A 274 -10.79 -2.39 -0.69
CA ILE A 274 -12.08 -1.74 -0.53
C ILE A 274 -13.13 -2.69 -1.09
N GLU A 275 -14.18 -2.91 -0.34
CA GLU A 275 -15.35 -3.63 -0.82
C GLU A 275 -16.59 -2.77 -0.66
N SER A 276 -17.50 -2.84 -1.62
CA SER A 276 -18.75 -2.09 -1.59
C SER A 276 -19.90 -2.88 -2.22
N TYR A 277 -21.09 -2.65 -1.69
CA TYR A 277 -22.34 -3.27 -2.14
C TYR A 277 -23.42 -2.22 -2.26
N GLN A 278 -24.16 -2.27 -3.38
CA GLN A 278 -25.24 -1.34 -3.69
C GLN A 278 -26.52 -2.11 -4.00
N ALA A 279 -27.53 -1.97 -3.13
CA ALA A 279 -28.86 -2.50 -3.37
C ALA A 279 -29.46 -1.87 -4.65
N TYR A 280 -30.21 -2.68 -5.40
CA TYR A 280 -30.84 -2.31 -6.68
C TYR A 280 -29.83 -1.92 -7.78
N GLY A 281 -28.54 -2.12 -7.55
CA GLY A 281 -27.48 -2.09 -8.56
C GLY A 281 -27.25 -3.46 -9.20
N ASP A 282 -26.40 -3.48 -10.20
CA ASP A 282 -25.93 -4.69 -10.87
C ASP A 282 -24.44 -4.54 -11.28
N TRP A 283 -23.89 -5.55 -11.92
CA TRP A 283 -22.48 -5.54 -12.33
C TRP A 283 -22.08 -4.36 -13.22
N ARG A 284 -23.03 -3.77 -13.99
CA ARG A 284 -22.77 -2.61 -14.85
C ARG A 284 -22.66 -1.32 -14.03
N SER A 285 -23.59 -1.08 -13.13
CA SER A 285 -23.57 0.09 -12.26
C SER A 285 -22.35 0.10 -11.36
N ILE A 286 -21.91 -1.08 -10.90
CA ILE A 286 -20.69 -1.23 -10.10
C ILE A 286 -19.42 -1.07 -10.95
N ALA A 287 -19.42 -1.44 -12.24
CA ALA A 287 -18.30 -1.15 -13.14
C ALA A 287 -18.14 0.36 -13.35
N ASP A 288 -19.25 1.11 -13.49
CA ASP A 288 -19.22 2.56 -13.60
C ASP A 288 -18.70 3.23 -12.32
N LEU A 289 -19.13 2.78 -11.14
CA LEU A 289 -18.60 3.23 -9.84
C LEU A 289 -17.11 2.94 -9.73
N THR A 290 -16.65 1.74 -10.11
CA THR A 290 -15.24 1.36 -10.04
C THR A 290 -14.37 2.24 -10.94
N ARG A 291 -14.85 2.53 -12.16
CA ARG A 291 -14.17 3.46 -13.07
C ARG A 291 -14.05 4.85 -12.45
N GLU A 292 -15.11 5.38 -11.85
CA GLU A 292 -15.11 6.68 -11.18
C GLU A 292 -14.13 6.73 -10.03
N LEU A 293 -14.08 5.70 -9.17
CA LEU A 293 -13.13 5.58 -8.07
C LEU A 293 -11.68 5.67 -8.54
N VAL A 294 -11.32 4.92 -9.59
CA VAL A 294 -9.96 4.91 -10.15
C VAL A 294 -9.61 6.25 -10.80
N GLN A 295 -10.52 6.83 -11.57
CA GLN A 295 -10.33 8.13 -12.23
C GLN A 295 -10.19 9.27 -11.22
N ASN A 296 -11.00 9.30 -10.18
CA ASN A 296 -10.91 10.30 -9.11
C ASN A 296 -9.62 10.13 -8.31
N ALA A 297 -9.15 8.90 -8.07
CA ALA A 297 -7.87 8.65 -7.43
C ALA A 297 -6.70 9.18 -8.28
N ALA A 298 -6.72 8.97 -9.60
CA ALA A 298 -5.71 9.51 -10.51
C ALA A 298 -5.70 11.04 -10.49
N MET A 299 -6.88 11.68 -10.54
CA MET A 299 -7.00 13.14 -10.41
C MET A 299 -6.47 13.66 -9.09
N ALA A 300 -6.71 12.96 -7.97
CA ALA A 300 -6.27 13.37 -6.65
C ALA A 300 -4.75 13.33 -6.47
N VAL A 301 -4.05 12.42 -7.16
CA VAL A 301 -2.59 12.25 -7.03
C VAL A 301 -1.78 12.92 -8.13
N ALA A 302 -2.30 12.97 -9.36
CA ALA A 302 -1.59 13.49 -10.52
C ALA A 302 -2.20 14.78 -11.11
N GLY A 303 -3.39 15.19 -10.67
CA GLY A 303 -4.14 16.29 -11.28
C GLY A 303 -4.59 16.00 -12.73
N SER A 304 -4.52 14.74 -13.15
CA SER A 304 -4.81 14.24 -14.50
C SER A 304 -5.21 12.78 -14.44
N HIS A 305 -6.01 12.32 -15.41
CA HIS A 305 -6.26 10.88 -15.60
C HIS A 305 -5.05 10.15 -16.22
N VAL A 306 -4.11 10.87 -16.83
CA VAL A 306 -2.84 10.31 -17.29
C VAL A 306 -1.84 10.40 -16.15
N VAL A 307 -1.41 9.25 -15.64
CA VAL A 307 -0.40 9.16 -14.59
C VAL A 307 0.95 8.77 -15.20
N THR A 308 2.04 9.30 -14.62
CA THR A 308 3.39 8.94 -15.02
C THR A 308 3.99 8.03 -13.97
N HIS A 309 4.35 6.82 -14.36
CA HIS A 309 5.01 5.82 -13.51
C HIS A 309 6.45 6.20 -13.19
N HIS A 310 7.02 5.61 -12.15
CA HIS A 310 8.41 5.86 -11.74
C HIS A 310 9.46 5.50 -12.81
N ASP A 311 9.13 4.60 -13.73
CA ASP A 311 9.97 4.22 -14.87
C ASP A 311 9.78 5.14 -16.10
N GLY A 312 8.94 6.17 -15.99
CA GLY A 312 8.63 7.13 -17.04
C GLY A 312 7.52 6.70 -18.01
N ARG A 313 6.97 5.49 -17.89
CA ARG A 313 5.79 5.09 -18.66
C ARG A 313 4.58 5.91 -18.25
N GLN A 314 3.67 6.12 -19.19
CA GLN A 314 2.38 6.77 -18.93
C GLN A 314 1.25 5.75 -18.99
N ALA A 315 0.33 5.83 -18.04
CA ALA A 315 -0.93 5.08 -18.02
C ALA A 315 -2.09 6.06 -18.12
N ASP A 316 -2.90 5.92 -19.15
CA ASP A 316 -4.14 6.70 -19.31
C ASP A 316 -5.31 5.95 -18.68
N LEU A 317 -5.81 6.47 -17.59
CA LEU A 317 -6.96 5.95 -16.84
C LEU A 317 -8.24 6.73 -17.16
N GLY A 318 -8.19 7.64 -18.15
CA GLY A 318 -9.32 8.47 -18.54
C GLY A 318 -10.32 7.79 -19.47
N GLY A 319 -11.37 8.52 -19.78
CA GLY A 319 -12.35 8.13 -20.79
C GLY A 319 -13.19 6.89 -20.47
N LYS A 320 -13.67 6.25 -21.52
CA LYS A 320 -14.41 4.97 -21.46
C LYS A 320 -13.40 3.83 -21.68
N TRP A 321 -13.43 2.83 -20.82
CA TRP A 321 -12.54 1.70 -20.90
C TRP A 321 -13.05 0.61 -21.84
N ARG A 322 -12.14 -0.23 -22.34
CA ARG A 322 -12.47 -1.40 -23.15
C ARG A 322 -13.28 -2.40 -22.30
N GLU A 323 -14.29 -3.02 -22.94
CA GLU A 323 -14.99 -4.18 -22.43
C GLU A 323 -14.77 -5.33 -23.42
N ILE A 324 -14.45 -6.51 -22.91
CA ILE A 324 -14.30 -7.74 -23.70
C ILE A 324 -14.83 -8.91 -22.90
N SER A 325 -15.50 -9.87 -23.52
CA SER A 325 -15.87 -11.09 -22.80
C SER A 325 -14.64 -11.97 -22.53
N LEU A 326 -14.65 -12.73 -21.44
CA LEU A 326 -13.59 -13.71 -21.13
C LEU A 326 -13.34 -14.63 -22.33
N TYR A 327 -14.41 -15.13 -22.92
CA TYR A 327 -14.34 -16.09 -24.03
C TYR A 327 -13.89 -15.46 -25.36
N ASP A 328 -14.22 -14.18 -25.60
CA ASP A 328 -13.67 -13.44 -26.74
C ASP A 328 -12.16 -13.19 -26.55
N ALA A 329 -11.74 -12.83 -25.35
CA ALA A 329 -10.31 -12.67 -25.04
C ALA A 329 -9.52 -13.97 -25.22
N ILE A 330 -10.07 -15.11 -24.77
CA ILE A 330 -9.50 -16.42 -25.06
C ILE A 330 -9.45 -16.67 -26.57
N SER A 331 -10.55 -16.43 -27.27
CA SER A 331 -10.66 -16.69 -28.72
C SER A 331 -9.64 -15.85 -29.52
N GLU A 332 -9.45 -14.57 -29.17
CA GLU A 332 -8.42 -13.71 -29.73
C GLU A 332 -7.01 -14.29 -29.49
N GLY A 333 -6.74 -14.73 -28.25
CA GLY A 333 -5.41 -15.25 -27.86
C GLY A 333 -5.05 -16.59 -28.48
N VAL A 334 -6.02 -17.48 -28.69
CA VAL A 334 -5.79 -18.83 -29.25
C VAL A 334 -6.01 -18.92 -30.76
N GLY A 335 -6.61 -17.88 -31.38
CA GLY A 335 -6.89 -17.81 -32.81
C GLY A 335 -8.01 -18.75 -33.27
N GLN A 336 -8.90 -19.19 -32.36
CA GLN A 336 -10.09 -20.01 -32.68
C GLN A 336 -11.23 -19.67 -31.72
N SER A 337 -12.48 -19.91 -32.15
CA SER A 337 -13.66 -19.61 -31.33
C SER A 337 -13.73 -20.49 -30.08
N VAL A 338 -13.84 -19.86 -28.92
CA VAL A 338 -14.09 -20.50 -27.62
C VAL A 338 -15.30 -19.81 -26.98
N THR A 339 -16.20 -20.58 -26.40
CA THR A 339 -17.42 -20.11 -25.74
C THR A 339 -17.61 -20.79 -24.39
N ALA A 340 -18.57 -20.32 -23.60
CA ALA A 340 -18.95 -20.96 -22.33
C ALA A 340 -19.45 -22.41 -22.50
N LEU A 341 -19.86 -22.78 -23.70
CA LEU A 341 -20.33 -24.14 -24.04
C LEU A 341 -19.24 -25.01 -24.65
N THR A 342 -18.01 -24.51 -24.81
CA THR A 342 -16.89 -25.31 -25.35
C THR A 342 -16.59 -26.48 -24.40
N PRO A 343 -16.61 -27.73 -24.92
CA PRO A 343 -16.39 -28.91 -24.08
C PRO A 343 -14.99 -28.92 -23.44
N ILE A 344 -14.89 -29.43 -22.21
CA ILE A 344 -13.62 -29.53 -21.49
C ILE A 344 -12.53 -30.29 -22.27
N ALA A 345 -12.90 -31.27 -23.09
CA ALA A 345 -11.94 -32.01 -23.92
C ALA A 345 -11.28 -31.14 -24.99
N GLU A 346 -12.03 -30.18 -25.54
CA GLU A 346 -11.51 -29.21 -26.50
C GLU A 346 -10.60 -28.18 -25.81
N LEU A 347 -11.02 -27.64 -24.64
CA LEU A 347 -10.19 -26.74 -23.82
C LEU A 347 -8.87 -27.42 -23.41
N LYS A 348 -8.88 -28.72 -23.03
CA LYS A 348 -7.68 -29.48 -22.75
C LYS A 348 -6.76 -29.58 -23.97
N THR A 349 -7.34 -29.73 -25.16
CA THR A 349 -6.59 -29.75 -26.42
C THR A 349 -5.91 -28.41 -26.68
N ILE A 350 -6.62 -27.30 -26.46
CA ILE A 350 -6.08 -25.94 -26.56
C ILE A 350 -4.95 -25.74 -25.57
N ALA A 351 -5.18 -26.02 -24.29
CA ALA A 351 -4.18 -25.87 -23.22
C ALA A 351 -2.92 -26.70 -23.48
N THR A 352 -3.09 -27.93 -24.01
CA THR A 352 -1.95 -28.77 -24.38
C THR A 352 -1.14 -28.17 -25.54
N LYS A 353 -1.78 -27.62 -26.55
CA LYS A 353 -1.10 -26.92 -27.67
C LYS A 353 -0.33 -25.68 -27.19
N LEU A 354 -0.82 -25.00 -26.16
CA LEU A 354 -0.16 -23.87 -25.51
C LEU A 354 1.00 -24.28 -24.58
N GLY A 355 1.23 -25.59 -24.39
CA GLY A 355 2.26 -26.10 -23.47
C GLY A 355 1.90 -25.99 -22.00
N MET A 356 0.63 -25.74 -21.65
CA MET A 356 0.17 -25.58 -20.28
C MET A 356 0.18 -26.91 -19.53
N LYS A 357 0.53 -26.86 -18.24
CA LYS A 357 0.38 -27.99 -17.32
C LYS A 357 -1.06 -28.01 -16.79
N ILE A 358 -1.82 -29.04 -17.14
CA ILE A 358 -3.22 -29.17 -16.76
C ILE A 358 -3.35 -29.97 -15.47
N ASP A 359 -3.98 -29.42 -14.44
CA ASP A 359 -4.36 -30.19 -13.25
C ASP A 359 -5.57 -31.07 -13.60
N PRO A 360 -5.50 -32.39 -13.34
CA PRO A 360 -6.61 -33.31 -13.59
C PRO A 360 -7.91 -32.95 -12.85
N LYS A 361 -7.82 -32.18 -11.77
CA LYS A 361 -8.96 -31.75 -10.95
C LYS A 361 -9.71 -30.54 -11.53
N TRP A 362 -9.12 -29.82 -12.49
CA TRP A 362 -9.75 -28.62 -13.03
C TRP A 362 -11.08 -28.94 -13.74
N ILE A 363 -12.10 -28.19 -13.36
CA ILE A 363 -13.42 -28.17 -14.04
C ILE A 363 -13.34 -27.28 -15.28
N THR A 364 -14.42 -27.26 -16.07
CA THR A 364 -14.46 -26.55 -17.36
C THR A 364 -14.17 -25.06 -17.21
N GLY A 365 -14.83 -24.39 -16.26
CA GLY A 365 -14.63 -22.97 -16.02
C GLY A 365 -13.21 -22.65 -15.56
N LYS A 366 -12.67 -23.42 -14.58
CA LYS A 366 -11.29 -23.21 -14.12
C LYS A 366 -10.28 -23.33 -15.25
N LEU A 367 -10.44 -24.31 -16.14
CA LEU A 367 -9.55 -24.48 -17.29
C LEU A 367 -9.67 -23.30 -18.27
N ALA A 368 -10.87 -22.75 -18.46
CA ALA A 368 -11.06 -21.55 -19.30
C ALA A 368 -10.35 -20.33 -18.69
N GLU A 369 -10.48 -20.10 -17.39
CA GLU A 369 -9.78 -19.02 -16.68
C GLU A 369 -8.27 -19.16 -16.79
N GLU A 370 -7.72 -20.36 -16.61
CA GLU A 370 -6.28 -20.62 -16.73
C GLU A 370 -5.76 -20.39 -18.17
N ILE A 371 -6.56 -20.74 -19.20
CA ILE A 371 -6.23 -20.42 -20.59
C ILE A 371 -6.22 -18.92 -20.79
N PHE A 372 -7.23 -18.19 -20.28
CA PHE A 372 -7.29 -16.72 -20.34
C PHE A 372 -6.05 -16.10 -19.68
N GLU A 373 -5.70 -16.51 -18.46
CA GLU A 373 -4.50 -16.05 -17.74
C GLU A 373 -3.24 -16.23 -18.60
N HIS A 374 -3.14 -17.36 -19.31
CA HIS A 374 -1.98 -17.69 -20.12
C HIS A 374 -1.88 -16.89 -21.43
N VAL A 375 -3.01 -16.58 -22.09
CA VAL A 375 -2.98 -16.02 -23.46
C VAL A 375 -3.34 -14.55 -23.55
N ALA A 376 -4.06 -13.98 -22.59
CA ALA A 376 -4.64 -12.66 -22.71
C ALA A 376 -4.23 -11.67 -21.62
N LYS A 377 -4.08 -12.10 -20.38
CA LYS A 377 -3.90 -11.25 -19.21
C LYS A 377 -2.77 -10.23 -19.37
N ASP A 378 -1.56 -10.67 -19.71
CA ASP A 378 -0.37 -9.83 -19.80
C ASP A 378 -0.44 -8.79 -20.92
N GLN A 379 -1.42 -8.93 -21.84
CA GLN A 379 -1.66 -7.99 -22.93
C GLN A 379 -2.65 -6.86 -22.56
N LEU A 380 -3.31 -6.96 -21.42
CA LEU A 380 -4.30 -6.01 -20.94
C LEU A 380 -3.63 -4.83 -20.21
N ILE A 381 -2.87 -4.04 -20.93
CA ILE A 381 -2.12 -2.89 -20.36
C ILE A 381 -3.05 -1.71 -20.09
N ALA A 382 -3.86 -1.31 -21.06
CA ALA A 382 -4.88 -0.28 -20.86
C ALA A 382 -6.05 -0.81 -20.02
N PRO A 383 -6.71 0.04 -19.21
CA PRO A 383 -7.83 -0.38 -18.38
C PRO A 383 -8.89 -1.12 -19.19
N THR A 384 -9.15 -2.37 -18.84
CA THR A 384 -10.07 -3.26 -19.58
C THR A 384 -10.92 -4.07 -18.61
N PHE A 385 -12.24 -3.97 -18.75
CA PHE A 385 -13.17 -4.89 -18.10
C PHE A 385 -13.25 -6.20 -18.90
N VAL A 386 -12.84 -7.29 -18.30
CA VAL A 386 -13.08 -8.64 -18.81
C VAL A 386 -14.39 -9.13 -18.22
N MET A 387 -15.38 -9.38 -19.08
CA MET A 387 -16.78 -9.59 -18.71
C MET A 387 -17.19 -11.06 -18.87
N GLY A 388 -18.03 -11.55 -17.97
CA GLY A 388 -18.71 -12.83 -18.17
C GLY A 388 -17.83 -14.05 -17.88
N PHE A 389 -17.56 -14.27 -16.61
CA PHE A 389 -16.79 -15.41 -16.10
C PHE A 389 -17.63 -16.70 -16.06
N PRO A 390 -16.99 -17.89 -15.95
CA PRO A 390 -17.75 -19.14 -15.80
C PRO A 390 -18.58 -19.16 -14.51
N VAL A 391 -19.78 -19.70 -14.59
CA VAL A 391 -20.69 -19.79 -13.43
C VAL A 391 -20.24 -20.81 -12.40
N ASP A 392 -19.52 -21.85 -12.82
CA ASP A 392 -19.04 -22.94 -11.98
C ASP A 392 -17.82 -22.57 -11.13
N THR A 393 -17.12 -21.49 -11.46
CA THR A 393 -16.03 -20.90 -10.65
C THR A 393 -16.47 -19.68 -9.83
N SER A 394 -17.74 -19.27 -9.93
CA SER A 394 -18.26 -18.02 -9.32
C SER A 394 -19.42 -18.31 -8.34
N PRO A 395 -19.16 -18.92 -7.16
CA PRO A 395 -20.21 -19.45 -6.28
C PRO A 395 -21.11 -18.39 -5.64
N LEU A 396 -20.66 -17.14 -5.52
CA LEU A 396 -21.40 -16.02 -4.90
C LEU A 396 -22.05 -15.10 -5.94
N VAL A 397 -21.89 -15.39 -7.23
CA VAL A 397 -22.31 -14.56 -8.34
C VAL A 397 -23.57 -15.08 -9.02
N ARG A 398 -24.42 -14.15 -9.44
CA ARG A 398 -25.63 -14.48 -10.21
C ARG A 398 -25.25 -15.03 -11.59
N ALA A 399 -25.96 -16.08 -12.05
CA ALA A 399 -25.87 -16.52 -13.44
C ALA A 399 -26.36 -15.41 -14.39
N HIS A 400 -25.68 -15.28 -15.53
CA HIS A 400 -26.04 -14.28 -16.55
C HIS A 400 -27.49 -14.48 -17.05
N ARG A 401 -28.24 -13.38 -17.21
CA ARG A 401 -29.64 -13.39 -17.57
C ARG A 401 -29.91 -14.06 -18.93
N ASP A 402 -29.01 -13.87 -19.90
CA ASP A 402 -29.22 -14.24 -21.30
C ASP A 402 -28.19 -15.27 -21.81
N ILE A 403 -27.05 -15.49 -21.14
CA ILE A 403 -25.96 -16.33 -21.64
C ILE A 403 -25.77 -17.54 -20.70
N PRO A 404 -26.18 -18.76 -21.11
CA PRO A 404 -25.99 -19.96 -20.30
C PRO A 404 -24.53 -20.25 -20.03
N GLY A 405 -24.22 -20.71 -18.80
CA GLY A 405 -22.87 -21.08 -18.36
C GLY A 405 -21.97 -19.91 -17.96
N VAL A 406 -22.46 -18.66 -18.10
CA VAL A 406 -21.76 -17.42 -17.76
C VAL A 406 -22.34 -16.82 -16.49
N ALA A 407 -21.52 -16.18 -15.67
CA ALA A 407 -21.90 -15.36 -14.53
C ALA A 407 -21.85 -13.86 -14.87
N GLU A 408 -22.72 -13.04 -14.25
CA GLU A 408 -22.66 -11.57 -14.34
C GLU A 408 -21.51 -11.05 -13.46
N LYS A 409 -20.29 -11.32 -13.89
CA LYS A 409 -19.03 -10.94 -13.25
C LYS A 409 -18.13 -10.23 -14.26
N TRP A 410 -17.36 -9.27 -13.76
CA TRP A 410 -16.23 -8.69 -14.46
C TRP A 410 -15.02 -8.64 -13.55
N ASP A 411 -13.83 -8.73 -14.16
CA ASP A 411 -12.56 -8.35 -13.54
C ASP A 411 -11.96 -7.20 -14.34
N LEU A 412 -11.43 -6.19 -13.63
CA LEU A 412 -10.76 -5.04 -14.22
C LEU A 412 -9.26 -5.29 -14.25
N TYR A 413 -8.70 -5.29 -15.45
CA TYR A 413 -7.25 -5.38 -15.66
C TYR A 413 -6.66 -4.03 -16.02
N VAL A 414 -5.51 -3.70 -15.42
CA VAL A 414 -4.71 -2.51 -15.71
C VAL A 414 -3.24 -2.92 -15.61
N ASP A 415 -2.43 -2.53 -16.56
CA ASP A 415 -0.97 -2.84 -16.61
C ASP A 415 -0.66 -4.34 -16.45
N GLY A 416 -1.53 -5.20 -17.00
CA GLY A 416 -1.38 -6.66 -17.00
C GLY A 416 -1.76 -7.37 -15.70
N PHE A 417 -2.33 -6.69 -14.71
CA PHE A 417 -2.80 -7.32 -13.47
C PHE A 417 -4.25 -6.95 -13.15
N GLU A 418 -4.93 -7.85 -12.46
CA GLU A 418 -6.27 -7.66 -11.92
C GLU A 418 -6.25 -6.61 -10.80
N LEU A 419 -6.96 -5.50 -11.02
CA LEU A 419 -7.12 -4.41 -10.07
C LEU A 419 -8.35 -4.58 -9.19
N ALA A 420 -9.48 -4.96 -9.79
CA ALA A 420 -10.76 -5.08 -9.12
C ALA A 420 -11.60 -6.19 -9.75
N THR A 421 -12.56 -6.69 -8.98
CA THR A 421 -13.62 -7.60 -9.42
C THR A 421 -14.98 -7.04 -9.03
N GLY A 422 -16.02 -7.34 -9.77
CA GLY A 422 -17.39 -6.98 -9.38
C GLY A 422 -18.44 -7.76 -10.14
N TYR A 423 -19.61 -7.84 -9.55
CA TYR A 423 -20.66 -8.71 -10.07
C TYR A 423 -22.07 -8.31 -9.63
N SER A 424 -23.08 -8.90 -10.31
CA SER A 424 -24.43 -9.00 -9.77
C SER A 424 -24.48 -10.13 -8.75
N GLU A 425 -24.91 -9.83 -7.54
CA GLU A 425 -24.89 -10.78 -6.44
C GLU A 425 -25.92 -11.92 -6.60
N LEU A 426 -25.53 -13.11 -6.18
CA LEU A 426 -26.48 -14.20 -5.98
C LEU A 426 -27.28 -13.93 -4.72
N ILE A 427 -28.61 -13.76 -4.87
CA ILE A 427 -29.51 -13.39 -3.77
C ILE A 427 -30.50 -14.49 -3.39
N ASP A 428 -30.57 -15.56 -4.17
CA ASP A 428 -31.43 -16.73 -3.90
C ASP A 428 -30.76 -17.64 -2.84
N PRO A 429 -31.32 -17.75 -1.63
CA PRO A 429 -30.71 -18.53 -0.56
C PRO A 429 -30.67 -20.03 -0.83
N VAL A 430 -31.58 -20.56 -1.66
CA VAL A 430 -31.61 -21.99 -2.00
C VAL A 430 -30.47 -22.32 -2.96
N ILE A 431 -30.33 -21.54 -4.03
CA ILE A 431 -29.22 -21.70 -4.99
C ILE A 431 -27.87 -21.44 -4.29
N GLN A 432 -27.82 -20.43 -3.40
CA GLN A 432 -26.61 -20.12 -2.65
C GLN A 432 -26.16 -21.28 -1.75
N ARG A 433 -27.13 -21.92 -1.08
CA ARG A 433 -26.84 -23.12 -0.27
C ARG A 433 -26.26 -24.24 -1.11
N ASP A 434 -26.89 -24.54 -2.24
CA ASP A 434 -26.42 -25.60 -3.15
C ASP A 434 -24.97 -25.35 -3.57
N ARG A 435 -24.63 -24.12 -3.96
CA ARG A 435 -23.26 -23.76 -4.37
C ARG A 435 -22.25 -23.81 -3.21
N LEU A 436 -22.63 -23.41 -2.00
CA LEU A 436 -21.74 -23.52 -0.84
C LEU A 436 -21.52 -24.99 -0.44
N VAL A 437 -22.54 -25.86 -0.59
CA VAL A 437 -22.38 -27.32 -0.39
C VAL A 437 -21.43 -27.93 -1.43
N GLU A 438 -21.52 -27.49 -2.69
CA GLU A 438 -20.56 -27.92 -3.72
C GLU A 438 -19.14 -27.50 -3.38
N GLN A 439 -18.93 -26.24 -2.93
CA GLN A 439 -17.64 -25.75 -2.46
C GLN A 439 -17.11 -26.55 -1.25
N ALA A 440 -17.94 -26.77 -0.24
CA ALA A 440 -17.57 -27.58 0.94
C ALA A 440 -17.19 -29.03 0.55
N THR A 441 -17.80 -29.58 -0.51
CA THR A 441 -17.44 -30.87 -1.06
C THR A 441 -16.05 -30.87 -1.69
N LEU A 442 -15.64 -29.78 -2.38
CA LEU A 442 -14.26 -29.61 -2.87
C LEU A 442 -13.28 -29.51 -1.69
N GLY A 443 -13.64 -28.76 -0.66
CA GLY A 443 -12.86 -28.67 0.58
C GLY A 443 -12.61 -30.04 1.24
N SER A 444 -13.63 -30.89 1.30
CA SER A 444 -13.49 -32.25 1.85
C SER A 444 -12.55 -33.16 1.03
N LYS A 445 -12.33 -32.83 -0.24
CA LYS A 445 -11.40 -33.50 -1.14
C LYS A 445 -9.99 -32.90 -1.13
N GLY A 446 -9.72 -31.98 -0.20
CA GLY A 446 -8.40 -31.40 0.04
C GLY A 446 -8.14 -30.07 -0.67
N ASP A 447 -9.17 -29.39 -1.10
CA ASP A 447 -9.07 -27.98 -1.53
C ASP A 447 -9.12 -27.07 -0.28
N LEU A 448 -7.98 -26.49 0.08
CA LEU A 448 -7.82 -25.66 1.28
C LEU A 448 -8.37 -24.23 1.10
N GLU A 449 -8.74 -23.86 -0.12
CA GLU A 449 -9.25 -22.54 -0.48
C GLU A 449 -10.77 -22.54 -0.62
N ALA A 450 -11.39 -23.71 -0.66
CA ALA A 450 -12.83 -23.87 -0.83
C ALA A 450 -13.62 -23.30 0.35
N MET A 451 -14.73 -22.62 0.04
CA MET A 451 -15.62 -22.04 1.03
C MET A 451 -16.38 -23.11 1.82
N GLN A 452 -16.72 -22.77 3.05
CA GLN A 452 -17.58 -23.58 3.92
C GLN A 452 -19.04 -23.09 3.83
N VAL A 453 -19.98 -23.92 4.29
CA VAL A 453 -21.40 -23.54 4.39
C VAL A 453 -21.59 -22.60 5.59
N ASP A 454 -21.82 -21.32 5.35
CA ASP A 454 -22.12 -20.32 6.39
C ASP A 454 -23.66 -20.28 6.63
N GLU A 455 -24.11 -21.02 7.64
CA GLU A 455 -25.53 -21.08 8.00
C GLU A 455 -26.10 -19.74 8.50
N ASP A 456 -25.28 -18.89 9.11
CA ASP A 456 -25.70 -17.57 9.56
C ASP A 456 -25.88 -16.61 8.39
N PHE A 457 -25.03 -16.71 7.38
CA PHE A 457 -25.18 -15.95 6.15
C PHE A 457 -26.44 -16.39 5.37
N LEU A 458 -26.64 -17.71 5.20
CA LEU A 458 -27.82 -18.25 4.54
C LEU A 458 -29.10 -17.84 5.25
N ARG A 459 -29.13 -17.92 6.59
CA ARG A 459 -30.27 -17.44 7.39
C ARG A 459 -30.51 -15.94 7.17
N ALA A 460 -29.47 -15.12 7.07
CA ALA A 460 -29.62 -13.69 6.78
C ALA A 460 -30.27 -13.50 5.39
N MET A 461 -29.83 -14.24 4.36
CA MET A 461 -30.44 -14.19 3.03
C MET A 461 -31.94 -14.56 3.04
N GLU A 462 -32.34 -15.52 3.88
CA GLU A 462 -33.74 -15.98 4.02
C GLU A 462 -34.67 -14.88 4.58
N PHE A 463 -34.16 -13.83 5.24
CA PHE A 463 -34.95 -12.65 5.60
C PHE A 463 -35.24 -11.71 4.43
N GLY A 464 -34.69 -11.99 3.25
CA GLY A 464 -34.89 -11.22 2.03
C GLY A 464 -33.68 -10.33 1.71
N MET A 465 -32.81 -10.80 0.80
CA MET A 465 -31.71 -10.02 0.27
C MET A 465 -32.18 -9.30 -1.01
N PRO A 466 -32.07 -7.95 -1.09
CA PRO A 466 -32.45 -7.24 -2.31
C PRO A 466 -31.47 -7.55 -3.45
N PRO A 467 -31.89 -7.40 -4.73
CA PRO A 467 -30.94 -7.38 -5.84
C PRO A 467 -29.85 -6.35 -5.58
N MET A 468 -28.59 -6.72 -5.81
CA MET A 468 -27.48 -5.80 -5.58
C MET A 468 -26.29 -6.09 -6.49
N GLY A 469 -25.47 -5.07 -6.71
CA GLY A 469 -24.13 -5.20 -7.27
C GLY A 469 -23.09 -5.00 -6.19
N GLY A 470 -22.00 -5.77 -6.27
CA GLY A 470 -20.88 -5.69 -5.37
C GLY A 470 -19.55 -5.62 -6.11
N MET A 471 -18.54 -5.00 -5.46
CA MET A 471 -17.18 -4.98 -5.98
C MET A 471 -16.14 -5.07 -4.87
N GLY A 472 -15.01 -5.67 -5.21
CA GLY A 472 -13.78 -5.63 -4.43
C GLY A 472 -12.63 -5.06 -5.24
N MET A 473 -11.89 -4.10 -4.68
CA MET A 473 -10.72 -3.50 -5.32
C MET A 473 -9.53 -3.49 -4.36
N GLY A 474 -8.37 -3.97 -4.84
CA GLY A 474 -7.13 -3.91 -4.10
C GLY A 474 -6.59 -2.47 -4.01
N VAL A 475 -6.54 -1.87 -2.81
CA VAL A 475 -5.99 -0.51 -2.62
C VAL A 475 -4.49 -0.49 -2.93
N ASP A 476 -3.76 -1.53 -2.55
CA ASP A 476 -2.33 -1.64 -2.87
C ASP A 476 -2.10 -1.79 -4.37
N ARG A 477 -2.95 -2.55 -5.08
CA ARG A 477 -2.94 -2.68 -6.55
C ARG A 477 -3.34 -1.38 -7.26
N LEU A 478 -4.28 -0.60 -6.70
CA LEU A 478 -4.57 0.74 -7.22
C LEU A 478 -3.34 1.65 -7.14
N LEU A 479 -2.59 1.61 -6.03
CA LEU A 479 -1.33 2.33 -5.93
C LEU A 479 -0.29 1.83 -6.95
N MET A 480 -0.22 0.53 -7.22
CA MET A 480 0.64 -0.01 -8.30
C MET A 480 0.25 0.57 -9.65
N ALA A 481 -1.05 0.59 -9.99
CA ALA A 481 -1.55 1.15 -11.24
C ALA A 481 -1.29 2.66 -11.39
N LEU A 482 -1.26 3.40 -10.27
CA LEU A 482 -0.98 4.85 -10.27
C LEU A 482 0.52 5.18 -10.30
N THR A 483 1.41 4.28 -9.88
CA THR A 483 2.84 4.57 -9.67
C THR A 483 3.79 3.72 -10.50
N GLY A 484 3.37 2.55 -10.98
CA GLY A 484 4.21 1.53 -11.61
C GLY A 484 5.13 0.77 -10.62
N LEU A 485 4.91 0.92 -9.30
CA LEU A 485 5.67 0.22 -8.27
C LEU A 485 5.13 -1.18 -8.00
N GLY A 486 5.97 -2.08 -7.51
CA GLY A 486 5.53 -3.36 -6.98
C GLY A 486 4.79 -3.21 -5.64
N ILE A 487 3.95 -4.20 -5.27
CA ILE A 487 3.13 -4.16 -4.04
C ILE A 487 3.97 -3.95 -2.77
N ARG A 488 5.17 -4.51 -2.69
CA ARG A 488 6.09 -4.35 -1.54
C ARG A 488 6.58 -2.90 -1.37
N GLU A 489 6.56 -2.10 -2.41
CA GLU A 489 6.93 -0.69 -2.35
C GLU A 489 5.73 0.22 -2.04
N THR A 490 4.51 -0.18 -2.38
CA THR A 490 3.27 0.55 -2.05
C THR A 490 2.84 0.36 -0.59
N ILE A 491 3.22 -0.76 0.05
CA ILE A 491 3.00 -1.01 1.47
C ILE A 491 4.17 -0.43 2.27
N LEU A 492 3.87 0.41 3.28
CA LEU A 492 4.92 1.10 4.05
C LEU A 492 5.86 0.11 4.77
N PHE A 493 5.30 -0.89 5.44
CA PHE A 493 6.04 -1.98 6.09
C PHE A 493 5.42 -3.32 5.69
N PRO A 494 5.82 -3.90 4.53
CA PRO A 494 5.33 -5.20 4.12
C PRO A 494 5.93 -6.32 5.00
N LEU A 495 5.23 -7.45 5.06
CA LEU A 495 5.76 -8.64 5.70
C LEU A 495 7.00 -9.13 4.93
N VAL A 496 8.11 -9.26 5.62
CA VAL A 496 9.36 -9.80 5.06
C VAL A 496 9.86 -10.95 5.95
N LYS A 497 10.41 -11.98 5.31
CA LYS A 497 11.04 -13.09 6.04
C LYS A 497 12.23 -12.55 6.83
N PRO A 498 12.37 -12.87 8.15
CA PRO A 498 13.57 -12.52 8.92
C PRO A 498 14.83 -13.02 8.22
N GLU A 499 15.91 -12.23 8.27
CA GLU A 499 17.23 -12.74 7.89
C GLU A 499 17.64 -13.77 8.94
N VAL A 500 18.07 -14.93 8.49
CA VAL A 500 18.67 -15.94 9.38
C VAL A 500 20.12 -15.51 9.54
N GLU A 501 20.49 -15.09 10.77
CA GLU A 501 21.87 -14.80 11.15
C GLU A 501 22.75 -16.05 11.06
#